data_f3ba036db95ae47c37922517d50bbcd0
#
_entry.id   f3ba036db95ae47c37922517d50bbcd0
#
_cell.length_a   1.000
_cell.length_b   1.000
_cell.length_c   1.000
_cell.angle_alpha   90.00
_cell.angle_beta   90.00
_cell.angle_gamma   90.00
#
_symmetry.space_group_name_H-M   'P 1'
#
loop_
_entity.id
_entity.type
_entity.pdbx_description
1 polymer ?
#
loop_
_entity_poly.entity_id
_entity_poly.type
_entity_poly.pdbx_seq_one_letter_code
_entity_poly.pdbx_strand_id
1 'polypeptide(L)'
;MAAQVNQDTLDMSLFFGTEEQKKDFCDSLLRLLKKRGGVKLVNHSIPSEDIHELFAQTKRFFELPLETKMIAKHPPQANPNRGYSFVGQENVANISGYEKGLGPQTTRDIKETVDFGSATDELVDNLWVPEEKLPGFRKFMETFYEKAFKTEMQLIEALAIALGVSPDHLKSLHNRAENEFRILHYPAIPASELADGTATRIAEHTDFGTITMLFQDSVGGLQVEDQENLGHFNNVESAAPTDIILNIGDSLQRLTNDTFKAACHRVTYPPSIKAGDGEQVIPERYSIAYFAKPNRNASLFPLKEFIKEE
;
A
#
# COMPACT_ATOMS: atom_id res chain seq x y z
N MET A 1 7.98 -25.67 1.43
CA MET A 1 8.14 -24.69 2.54
C MET A 1 8.70 -23.45 1.88
N ALA A 2 7.92 -22.37 1.74
CA ALA A 2 8.44 -21.10 1.28
C ALA A 2 9.48 -20.60 2.29
N ALA A 3 10.66 -20.23 1.81
CA ALA A 3 11.69 -19.67 2.67
C ALA A 3 11.15 -18.36 3.28
N GLN A 4 11.23 -18.23 4.60
CA GLN A 4 10.97 -16.98 5.30
C GLN A 4 12.06 -15.99 4.88
N VAL A 5 11.72 -15.05 4.05
CA VAL A 5 12.62 -13.94 3.70
C VAL A 5 12.51 -12.93 4.83
N ASN A 6 13.53 -12.92 5.69
CA ASN A 6 13.68 -11.87 6.69
C ASN A 6 13.76 -10.54 5.94
N GLN A 7 12.68 -9.75 5.96
CA GLN A 7 12.70 -8.40 5.37
C GLN A 7 13.71 -7.58 6.16
N ASP A 8 14.76 -7.12 5.46
CA ASP A 8 15.72 -6.24 6.08
C ASP A 8 14.98 -5.02 6.62
N THR A 9 15.11 -4.80 7.93
CA THR A 9 14.48 -3.69 8.63
C THR A 9 15.40 -2.49 8.56
N LEU A 10 14.87 -1.32 8.23
CA LEU A 10 15.62 -0.08 8.16
C LEU A 10 15.06 0.92 9.17
N ASP A 11 15.94 1.49 9.98
CA ASP A 11 15.59 2.49 10.99
C ASP A 11 15.52 3.88 10.36
N MET A 12 14.30 4.42 10.23
CA MET A 12 14.09 5.73 9.60
C MET A 12 14.61 6.91 10.46
N SER A 13 14.84 6.71 11.76
CA SER A 13 15.41 7.76 12.60
C SER A 13 16.82 8.16 12.16
N LEU A 14 17.55 7.24 11.49
CA LEU A 14 18.88 7.52 10.94
C LEU A 14 18.86 8.60 9.84
N PHE A 15 17.76 8.74 9.13
CA PHE A 15 17.58 9.80 8.13
C PHE A 15 17.63 11.20 8.75
N PHE A 16 17.30 11.34 10.02
CA PHE A 16 17.31 12.59 10.78
C PHE A 16 18.56 12.73 11.68
N GLY A 17 19.49 11.82 11.58
CA GLY A 17 20.73 11.81 12.36
C GLY A 17 21.84 12.67 11.75
N THR A 18 23.08 12.20 11.88
CA THR A 18 24.24 12.85 11.25
C THR A 18 24.23 12.68 9.73
N GLU A 19 25.00 13.47 8.99
CA GLU A 19 25.14 13.32 7.53
C GLU A 19 25.56 11.90 7.11
N GLU A 20 26.44 11.27 7.89
CA GLU A 20 26.87 9.89 7.68
C GLU A 20 25.71 8.91 7.85
N GLN A 21 24.94 9.04 8.94
CA GLN A 21 23.76 8.20 9.19
C GLN A 21 22.68 8.39 8.11
N LYS A 22 22.45 9.65 7.69
CA LYS A 22 21.50 9.96 6.60
C LYS A 22 21.94 9.30 5.30
N LYS A 23 23.21 9.37 4.97
CA LYS A 23 23.76 8.72 3.78
C LYS A 23 23.62 7.21 3.84
N ASP A 24 24.00 6.58 4.95
CA ASP A 24 23.90 5.13 5.15
C ASP A 24 22.44 4.63 5.05
N PHE A 25 21.51 5.43 5.60
CA PHE A 25 20.08 5.15 5.43
C PHE A 25 19.68 5.17 3.97
N CYS A 26 20.01 6.23 3.22
CA CYS A 26 19.65 6.36 1.80
C CYS A 26 20.27 5.26 0.94
N ASP A 27 21.55 4.93 1.14
CA ASP A 27 22.24 3.85 0.42
C ASP A 27 21.58 2.47 0.72
N SER A 28 21.20 2.23 1.97
CA SER A 28 20.54 1.01 2.38
C SER A 28 19.12 0.92 1.82
N LEU A 29 18.36 2.02 1.85
CA LEU A 29 17.03 2.13 1.25
C LEU A 29 17.08 1.77 -0.23
N LEU A 30 18.00 2.37 -0.99
CA LEU A 30 18.18 2.11 -2.41
C LEU A 30 18.49 0.65 -2.70
N ARG A 31 19.45 0.09 -1.96
CA ARG A 31 19.88 -1.32 -2.11
C ARG A 31 18.73 -2.28 -1.87
N LEU A 32 17.94 -2.07 -0.81
CA LEU A 32 16.83 -2.94 -0.45
C LEU A 32 15.68 -2.84 -1.44
N LEU A 33 15.29 -1.62 -1.83
CA LEU A 33 14.26 -1.41 -2.85
C LEU A 33 14.64 -2.02 -4.19
N LYS A 34 15.91 -1.90 -4.62
CA LYS A 34 16.38 -2.50 -5.86
C LYS A 34 16.37 -4.03 -5.83
N LYS A 35 16.72 -4.61 -4.68
CA LYS A 35 16.84 -6.07 -4.54
C LYS A 35 15.48 -6.74 -4.37
N ARG A 36 14.54 -6.10 -3.65
CA ARG A 36 13.30 -6.73 -3.17
C ARG A 36 12.02 -6.01 -3.56
N GLY A 37 12.12 -4.83 -4.19
CA GLY A 37 10.97 -3.97 -4.45
C GLY A 37 10.34 -3.34 -3.21
N GLY A 38 10.79 -3.72 -2.00
CA GLY A 38 10.23 -3.24 -0.74
C GLY A 38 11.15 -3.39 0.46
N VAL A 39 10.82 -2.70 1.56
CA VAL A 39 11.57 -2.69 2.82
C VAL A 39 10.64 -2.43 4.01
N LYS A 40 10.97 -2.98 5.17
CA LYS A 40 10.31 -2.66 6.43
C LYS A 40 10.99 -1.46 7.09
N LEU A 41 10.22 -0.43 7.45
CA LEU A 41 10.69 0.76 8.14
C LEU A 41 10.20 0.76 9.59
N VAL A 42 11.11 1.05 10.51
CA VAL A 42 10.83 1.28 11.94
C VAL A 42 11.25 2.70 12.32
N ASN A 43 10.82 3.18 13.49
CA ASN A 43 11.17 4.51 14.04
C ASN A 43 10.89 5.66 13.06
N HIS A 44 9.83 5.54 12.26
CA HIS A 44 9.37 6.59 11.36
C HIS A 44 8.63 7.70 12.12
N SER A 45 8.29 8.80 11.41
CA SER A 45 7.75 10.02 12.04
C SER A 45 6.29 9.95 12.49
N ILE A 46 5.53 8.89 12.14
CA ILE A 46 4.15 8.71 12.60
C ILE A 46 4.18 8.08 14.00
N PRO A 47 3.56 8.71 15.02
CA PRO A 47 3.50 8.14 16.36
C PRO A 47 2.79 6.79 16.42
N SER A 48 3.30 5.85 17.23
CA SER A 48 2.71 4.51 17.37
C SER A 48 1.26 4.54 17.87
N GLU A 49 0.93 5.48 18.76
CA GLU A 49 -0.44 5.69 19.24
C GLU A 49 -1.42 6.09 18.13
N ASP A 50 -0.98 6.87 17.15
CA ASP A 50 -1.81 7.22 15.99
C ASP A 50 -2.09 5.98 15.12
N ILE A 51 -1.13 5.08 14.98
CA ILE A 51 -1.31 3.87 14.19
C ILE A 51 -2.24 2.88 14.92
N HIS A 52 -2.10 2.74 16.24
CA HIS A 52 -3.04 1.94 17.03
C HIS A 52 -4.46 2.48 16.93
N GLU A 53 -4.63 3.81 17.02
CA GLU A 53 -5.93 4.45 16.84
C GLU A 53 -6.44 4.27 15.40
N LEU A 54 -5.57 4.31 14.39
CA LEU A 54 -5.94 4.06 12.99
C LEU A 54 -6.55 2.66 12.81
N PHE A 55 -5.95 1.62 13.39
CA PHE A 55 -6.53 0.27 13.36
C PHE A 55 -7.85 0.21 14.13
N ALA A 56 -7.96 0.89 15.27
CA ALA A 56 -9.20 0.95 16.04
C ALA A 56 -10.33 1.64 15.25
N GLN A 57 -10.05 2.76 14.61
CA GLN A 57 -11.01 3.46 13.75
C GLN A 57 -11.39 2.66 12.51
N THR A 58 -10.41 1.97 11.90
CA THR A 58 -10.63 1.06 10.77
C THR A 58 -11.62 -0.04 11.16
N LYS A 59 -11.38 -0.70 12.29
CA LYS A 59 -12.27 -1.74 12.81
C LYS A 59 -13.68 -1.21 13.09
N ARG A 60 -13.79 -0.09 13.79
CA ARG A 60 -15.09 0.56 14.07
C ARG A 60 -15.88 0.86 12.80
N PHE A 61 -15.23 1.27 11.72
CA PHE A 61 -15.92 1.52 10.46
C PHE A 61 -16.45 0.23 9.85
N PHE A 62 -15.65 -0.83 9.76
CA PHE A 62 -16.06 -2.08 9.11
C PHE A 62 -17.09 -2.88 9.94
N GLU A 63 -17.16 -2.66 11.26
CA GLU A 63 -18.19 -3.20 12.14
C GLU A 63 -19.57 -2.51 11.98
N LEU A 64 -19.65 -1.38 11.26
CA LEU A 64 -20.94 -0.73 10.98
C LEU A 64 -21.85 -1.64 10.13
N PRO A 65 -23.18 -1.54 10.31
CA PRO A 65 -24.13 -2.20 9.40
C PRO A 65 -23.88 -1.82 7.93
N LEU A 66 -24.09 -2.77 7.03
CA LEU A 66 -23.85 -2.56 5.60
C LEU A 66 -24.58 -1.33 5.06
N GLU A 67 -25.85 -1.14 5.44
CA GLU A 67 -26.65 0.02 5.03
C GLU A 67 -26.00 1.35 5.46
N THR A 68 -25.32 1.39 6.60
CA THR A 68 -24.60 2.58 7.06
C THR A 68 -23.32 2.81 6.24
N LYS A 69 -22.55 1.75 5.98
CA LYS A 69 -21.34 1.84 5.12
C LYS A 69 -21.71 2.28 3.71
N MET A 70 -22.83 1.81 3.18
CA MET A 70 -23.33 2.14 1.84
C MET A 70 -23.74 3.61 1.66
N ILE A 71 -23.88 4.41 2.73
CA ILE A 71 -24.08 5.87 2.63
C ILE A 71 -22.85 6.52 1.97
N ALA A 72 -21.64 6.00 2.28
CA ALA A 72 -20.38 6.45 1.69
C ALA A 72 -19.94 5.58 0.49
N LYS A 73 -20.88 4.96 -0.24
CA LYS A 73 -20.57 4.03 -1.33
C LYS A 73 -19.69 4.68 -2.40
N HIS A 74 -18.68 3.93 -2.84
CA HIS A 74 -17.84 4.27 -4.00
C HIS A 74 -18.71 4.47 -5.26
N PRO A 75 -18.55 5.60 -6.00
CA PRO A 75 -19.33 5.85 -7.22
C PRO A 75 -18.91 4.90 -8.34
N PRO A 76 -19.78 4.67 -9.34
CA PRO A 76 -19.52 3.73 -10.44
C PRO A 76 -18.30 4.08 -11.31
N GLN A 77 -17.85 5.33 -11.28
CA GLN A 77 -16.70 5.82 -12.05
C GLN A 77 -15.48 5.90 -11.13
N ALA A 78 -14.51 5.10 -11.43
CA ALA A 78 -13.48 4.66 -10.51
C ALA A 78 -12.16 5.43 -10.61
N ASN A 79 -12.14 6.75 -10.79
CA ASN A 79 -10.83 7.43 -10.78
C ASN A 79 -10.93 8.90 -10.38
N PRO A 80 -10.30 9.29 -9.27
CA PRO A 80 -9.66 8.47 -8.23
C PRO A 80 -10.68 7.72 -7.38
N ASN A 81 -10.25 6.63 -6.71
CA ASN A 81 -11.10 5.88 -5.80
C ASN A 81 -11.48 6.75 -4.59
N ARG A 82 -12.76 6.75 -4.22
CA ARG A 82 -13.30 7.42 -3.03
C ARG A 82 -14.49 6.64 -2.50
N GLY A 83 -14.55 6.49 -1.17
CA GLY A 83 -15.67 5.88 -0.49
C GLY A 83 -15.59 4.38 -0.36
N TYR A 84 -16.68 3.77 0.05
CA TYR A 84 -16.79 2.36 0.44
C TYR A 84 -17.07 1.44 -0.74
N SER A 85 -16.28 0.40 -0.87
CA SER A 85 -16.48 -0.74 -1.77
C SER A 85 -16.74 -2.00 -0.97
N PHE A 86 -17.89 -2.66 -1.21
CA PHE A 86 -18.28 -3.88 -0.51
C PHE A 86 -17.54 -5.12 -1.03
N VAL A 87 -17.58 -6.22 -0.29
CA VAL A 87 -16.91 -7.48 -0.64
C VAL A 87 -17.29 -7.94 -2.06
N GLY A 88 -16.27 -8.08 -2.92
CA GLY A 88 -16.44 -8.51 -4.31
C GLY A 88 -16.87 -7.42 -5.29
N GLN A 89 -16.99 -6.15 -4.87
CA GLN A 89 -17.23 -5.03 -5.78
C GLN A 89 -15.99 -4.73 -6.62
N GLU A 90 -14.82 -4.75 -6.00
CA GLU A 90 -13.54 -4.58 -6.69
C GLU A 90 -12.95 -5.93 -7.08
N ASN A 91 -12.32 -5.96 -8.24
CA ASN A 91 -11.49 -7.06 -8.69
C ASN A 91 -10.24 -6.47 -9.32
N VAL A 92 -9.12 -6.58 -8.61
CA VAL A 92 -7.85 -6.00 -9.06
C VAL A 92 -7.38 -6.63 -10.36
N ALA A 93 -7.68 -7.90 -10.62
CA ALA A 93 -7.35 -8.59 -11.86
C ALA A 93 -8.03 -7.99 -13.12
N ASN A 94 -9.10 -7.19 -12.94
CA ASN A 94 -9.84 -6.56 -14.04
C ASN A 94 -9.48 -5.08 -14.25
N ILE A 95 -8.50 -4.55 -13.55
CA ILE A 95 -8.07 -3.15 -13.76
C ILE A 95 -7.37 -3.07 -15.11
N SER A 96 -7.93 -2.28 -16.03
CA SER A 96 -7.37 -2.03 -17.36
C SER A 96 -5.99 -1.39 -17.23
N GLY A 97 -4.99 -1.94 -17.90
CA GLY A 97 -3.58 -1.54 -17.81
C GLY A 97 -2.69 -2.68 -17.31
N TYR A 98 -3.22 -3.67 -16.64
CA TYR A 98 -2.56 -4.93 -16.36
C TYR A 98 -2.70 -5.88 -17.58
N GLU A 99 -1.96 -5.58 -18.66
CA GLU A 99 -1.96 -6.42 -19.88
C GLU A 99 -1.39 -7.84 -19.65
N LYS A 100 -0.75 -8.06 -18.53
CA LYS A 100 -0.40 -9.39 -18.03
C LYS A 100 -1.45 -9.79 -17.00
N GLY A 101 -2.60 -10.21 -17.46
CA GLY A 101 -3.61 -10.87 -16.61
C GLY A 101 -2.95 -12.03 -15.86
N LEU A 102 -2.42 -11.75 -14.67
CA LEU A 102 -1.73 -12.69 -13.81
C LEU A 102 -2.71 -13.59 -13.04
N GLY A 103 -3.95 -13.68 -13.50
CA GLY A 103 -4.95 -14.57 -12.96
C GLY A 103 -6.15 -14.73 -13.89
N PRO A 104 -7.02 -15.72 -13.65
CA PRO A 104 -8.30 -15.83 -14.36
C PRO A 104 -9.07 -14.53 -14.18
N GLN A 105 -9.56 -13.91 -15.25
CA GLN A 105 -10.41 -12.69 -15.22
C GLN A 105 -11.66 -12.83 -14.34
N THR A 106 -11.94 -14.02 -13.85
CA THR A 106 -13.04 -14.40 -12.99
C THR A 106 -12.69 -14.45 -11.50
N THR A 107 -11.42 -14.24 -11.11
CA THR A 107 -11.00 -14.29 -9.71
C THR A 107 -11.62 -13.13 -8.93
N ARG A 108 -12.34 -13.44 -7.86
CA ARG A 108 -13.04 -12.48 -7.00
C ARG A 108 -12.14 -12.11 -5.81
N ASP A 109 -11.95 -10.81 -5.55
CA ASP A 109 -11.29 -10.35 -4.34
C ASP A 109 -12.26 -10.39 -3.14
N ILE A 110 -11.87 -11.10 -2.09
CA ILE A 110 -12.64 -11.20 -0.84
C ILE A 110 -12.12 -10.15 0.14
N LYS A 111 -12.46 -8.89 -0.13
CA LYS A 111 -12.16 -7.73 0.71
C LYS A 111 -13.23 -6.66 0.56
N GLU A 112 -13.33 -5.82 1.55
CA GLU A 112 -14.03 -4.54 1.48
C GLU A 112 -13.06 -3.41 1.80
N THR A 113 -13.28 -2.22 1.21
CA THR A 113 -12.35 -1.10 1.31
C THR A 113 -13.06 0.22 1.51
N VAL A 114 -12.34 1.21 2.06
CA VAL A 114 -12.74 2.62 1.98
C VAL A 114 -11.56 3.43 1.51
N ASP A 115 -11.79 4.28 0.53
CA ASP A 115 -10.80 5.15 -0.05
C ASP A 115 -11.02 6.61 0.31
N PHE A 116 -9.94 7.28 0.65
CA PHE A 116 -9.88 8.70 0.95
C PHE A 116 -8.77 9.38 0.14
N GLY A 117 -8.90 10.68 -0.05
CA GLY A 117 -7.84 11.54 -0.54
C GLY A 117 -7.66 12.73 0.40
N SER A 118 -6.88 13.71 -0.04
CA SER A 118 -6.73 14.97 0.70
C SER A 118 -8.08 15.62 0.99
N ALA A 119 -8.24 16.18 2.18
CA ALA A 119 -9.41 17.00 2.51
C ALA A 119 -9.48 18.31 1.68
N THR A 120 -8.36 18.68 1.04
CA THR A 120 -8.24 19.86 0.19
C THR A 120 -8.19 19.51 -1.30
N ASP A 121 -8.57 18.29 -1.69
CA ASP A 121 -8.67 17.90 -3.10
C ASP A 121 -9.79 18.70 -3.77
N GLU A 122 -9.42 19.56 -4.76
CA GLU A 122 -10.36 20.46 -5.44
C GLU A 122 -11.21 19.75 -6.50
N LEU A 123 -10.85 18.51 -6.88
CA LEU A 123 -11.50 17.80 -7.98
C LEU A 123 -12.43 16.69 -7.51
N VAL A 124 -12.14 16.08 -6.35
CA VAL A 124 -12.89 14.92 -5.89
C VAL A 124 -13.06 14.96 -4.37
N ASP A 125 -14.31 15.05 -3.95
CA ASP A 125 -14.67 15.01 -2.53
C ASP A 125 -14.49 13.60 -1.91
N ASN A 126 -14.11 13.56 -0.64
CA ASN A 126 -14.18 12.35 0.16
C ASN A 126 -15.65 12.03 0.51
N LEU A 127 -15.97 10.75 0.55
CA LEU A 127 -17.29 10.26 0.92
C LEU A 127 -17.26 9.71 2.35
N TRP A 128 -18.14 10.24 3.20
CA TRP A 128 -18.15 9.92 4.63
C TRP A 128 -19.49 9.36 5.08
N VAL A 129 -19.45 8.44 6.04
CA VAL A 129 -20.64 8.13 6.83
C VAL A 129 -20.96 9.33 7.74
N PRO A 130 -22.25 9.56 8.10
CA PRO A 130 -22.62 10.66 8.98
C PRO A 130 -21.91 10.60 10.33
N GLU A 131 -21.54 11.76 10.86
CA GLU A 131 -20.79 11.91 12.11
C GLU A 131 -21.49 11.26 13.30
N GLU A 132 -22.83 11.29 13.35
CA GLU A 132 -23.64 10.63 14.40
C GLU A 132 -23.58 9.09 14.34
N LYS A 133 -23.18 8.51 13.21
CA LYS A 133 -23.03 7.05 13.06
C LYS A 133 -21.63 6.57 13.43
N LEU A 134 -20.62 7.42 13.23
CA LEU A 134 -19.22 7.12 13.57
C LEU A 134 -18.50 8.39 14.03
N PRO A 135 -18.74 8.80 15.27
CA PRO A 135 -18.19 10.06 15.80
C PRO A 135 -16.65 10.08 15.79
N GLY A 136 -16.08 11.19 15.32
CA GLY A 136 -14.64 11.46 15.29
C GLY A 136 -13.87 10.77 14.16
N PHE A 137 -14.47 9.85 13.43
CA PHE A 137 -13.82 9.07 12.38
C PHE A 137 -13.25 9.96 11.27
N ARG A 138 -14.08 10.81 10.67
CA ARG A 138 -13.66 11.73 9.61
C ARG A 138 -12.48 12.59 10.04
N LYS A 139 -12.60 13.26 11.17
CA LYS A 139 -11.54 14.14 11.68
C LYS A 139 -10.23 13.37 11.90
N PHE A 140 -10.32 12.16 12.43
CA PHE A 140 -9.14 11.32 12.65
C PHE A 140 -8.47 10.95 11.32
N MET A 141 -9.24 10.46 10.33
CA MET A 141 -8.71 10.03 9.03
C MET A 141 -8.07 11.19 8.26
N GLU A 142 -8.70 12.38 8.25
CA GLU A 142 -8.13 13.59 7.66
C GLU A 142 -6.81 13.98 8.35
N THR A 143 -6.76 13.95 9.68
CA THR A 143 -5.53 14.25 10.45
C THR A 143 -4.43 13.22 10.18
N PHE A 144 -4.78 11.94 10.11
CA PHE A 144 -3.82 10.87 9.81
C PHE A 144 -3.27 11.00 8.39
N TYR A 145 -4.11 11.35 7.42
CA TYR A 145 -3.68 11.61 6.04
C TYR A 145 -2.57 12.67 5.98
N GLU A 146 -2.71 13.78 6.71
CA GLU A 146 -1.69 14.83 6.78
C GLU A 146 -0.36 14.35 7.41
N LYS A 147 -0.44 13.49 8.44
CA LYS A 147 0.75 12.87 9.03
C LYS A 147 1.44 11.91 8.05
N ALA A 148 0.66 11.12 7.32
CA ALA A 148 1.16 10.22 6.29
C ALA A 148 1.80 11.00 5.13
N PHE A 149 1.19 12.09 4.67
CA PHE A 149 1.75 12.97 3.66
C PHE A 149 3.09 13.57 4.09
N LYS A 150 3.21 14.01 5.34
CA LYS A 150 4.48 14.50 5.87
C LYS A 150 5.58 13.41 5.83
N THR A 151 5.23 12.18 6.20
CA THR A 151 6.17 11.04 6.17
C THR A 151 6.51 10.66 4.73
N GLU A 152 5.55 10.68 3.81
CA GLU A 152 5.79 10.52 2.38
C GLU A 152 6.86 11.51 1.89
N MET A 153 6.71 12.82 2.18
CA MET A 153 7.65 13.83 1.69
C MET A 153 9.08 13.63 2.24
N GLN A 154 9.23 13.05 3.43
CA GLN A 154 10.52 12.64 3.99
C GLN A 154 11.10 11.44 3.22
N LEU A 155 10.27 10.45 2.90
CA LEU A 155 10.68 9.27 2.13
C LEU A 155 11.01 9.65 0.67
N ILE A 156 10.26 10.55 0.05
CA ILE A 156 10.56 11.09 -1.28
C ILE A 156 11.90 11.84 -1.28
N GLU A 157 12.21 12.59 -0.22
CA GLU A 157 13.53 13.24 -0.07
C GLU A 157 14.64 12.20 0.05
N ALA A 158 14.48 11.21 0.94
CA ALA A 158 15.44 10.12 1.10
C ALA A 158 15.67 9.34 -0.21
N LEU A 159 14.59 9.07 -0.92
CA LEU A 159 14.63 8.40 -2.22
C LEU A 159 15.37 9.24 -3.27
N ALA A 160 15.12 10.55 -3.33
CA ALA A 160 15.81 11.45 -4.25
C ALA A 160 17.33 11.44 -4.00
N ILE A 161 17.74 11.56 -2.73
CA ILE A 161 19.16 11.49 -2.35
C ILE A 161 19.77 10.14 -2.77
N ALA A 162 19.06 9.04 -2.47
CA ALA A 162 19.50 7.69 -2.81
C ALA A 162 19.65 7.46 -4.33
N LEU A 163 18.75 8.05 -5.12
CA LEU A 163 18.75 7.96 -6.59
C LEU A 163 19.76 8.93 -7.25
N GLY A 164 20.39 9.84 -6.47
CA GLY A 164 21.27 10.87 -7.01
C GLY A 164 20.54 11.96 -7.81
N VAL A 165 19.25 12.17 -7.58
CA VAL A 165 18.44 13.21 -8.21
C VAL A 165 18.18 14.37 -7.22
N SER A 166 17.80 15.52 -7.76
CA SER A 166 17.47 16.69 -6.92
C SER A 166 16.27 16.38 -6.00
N PRO A 167 16.41 16.50 -4.66
CA PRO A 167 15.27 16.36 -3.75
C PRO A 167 14.14 17.33 -4.04
N ASP A 168 14.44 18.59 -4.37
CA ASP A 168 13.43 19.59 -4.70
C ASP A 168 12.67 19.21 -5.96
N HIS A 169 13.35 18.64 -6.96
CA HIS A 169 12.70 18.19 -8.18
C HIS A 169 11.75 17.02 -7.90
N LEU A 170 12.21 15.96 -7.24
CA LEU A 170 11.35 14.81 -6.96
C LEU A 170 10.18 15.18 -6.04
N LYS A 171 10.42 16.00 -5.01
CA LYS A 171 9.37 16.52 -4.12
C LYS A 171 8.35 17.40 -4.87
N SER A 172 8.78 18.16 -5.87
CA SER A 172 7.85 18.99 -6.67
C SER A 172 6.84 18.17 -7.48
N LEU A 173 7.16 16.92 -7.77
CA LEU A 173 6.24 15.99 -8.43
C LEU A 173 5.16 15.43 -7.48
N HIS A 174 5.29 15.62 -6.14
CA HIS A 174 4.42 15.02 -5.12
C HIS A 174 3.80 16.05 -4.15
N ASN A 175 4.06 17.34 -4.33
CA ASN A 175 3.78 18.38 -3.33
C ASN A 175 2.31 18.82 -3.24
N ARG A 176 1.40 18.24 -4.02
CA ARG A 176 -0.03 18.61 -4.01
C ARG A 176 -0.91 17.67 -3.20
N ALA A 177 -0.31 16.68 -2.53
CA ALA A 177 -1.03 15.69 -1.74
C ALA A 177 -2.18 15.00 -2.50
N GLU A 178 -2.01 14.73 -3.79
CA GLU A 178 -3.00 14.08 -4.66
C GLU A 178 -2.93 12.55 -4.54
N ASN A 179 -2.75 12.06 -3.33
CA ASN A 179 -2.55 10.67 -2.94
C ASN A 179 -3.87 9.95 -2.68
N GLU A 180 -3.81 8.63 -2.53
CA GLU A 180 -4.92 7.82 -2.04
C GLU A 180 -4.55 7.16 -0.72
N PHE A 181 -5.51 7.13 0.20
CA PHE A 181 -5.41 6.49 1.50
C PHE A 181 -6.54 5.49 1.62
N ARG A 182 -6.21 4.21 1.78
CA ARG A 182 -7.14 3.09 1.75
C ARG A 182 -7.07 2.31 3.05
N ILE A 183 -8.21 2.12 3.71
CA ILE A 183 -8.38 1.14 4.76
C ILE A 183 -9.05 -0.12 4.19
N LEU A 184 -8.59 -1.30 4.62
CA LEU A 184 -9.03 -2.58 4.09
C LEU A 184 -9.42 -3.54 5.22
N HIS A 185 -10.50 -4.27 4.99
CA HIS A 185 -10.93 -5.39 5.80
C HIS A 185 -11.10 -6.64 4.93
N TYR A 186 -10.52 -7.72 5.39
CA TYR A 186 -10.66 -9.04 4.81
C TYR A 186 -11.45 -9.88 5.79
N PRO A 187 -12.70 -10.25 5.50
CA PRO A 187 -13.52 -11.03 6.43
C PRO A 187 -12.92 -12.40 6.71
N ALA A 188 -13.26 -12.97 7.86
CA ALA A 188 -12.94 -14.36 8.15
C ALA A 188 -13.68 -15.26 7.16
N ILE A 189 -12.99 -16.24 6.58
CA ILE A 189 -13.53 -17.16 5.57
C ILE A 189 -13.02 -18.58 5.78
N PRO A 190 -13.76 -19.62 5.39
CA PRO A 190 -13.21 -20.95 5.26
C PRO A 190 -12.03 -20.98 4.30
N ALA A 191 -10.98 -21.72 4.61
CA ALA A 191 -9.79 -21.85 3.75
C ALA A 191 -10.16 -22.45 2.37
N SER A 192 -11.23 -23.24 2.30
CA SER A 192 -11.79 -23.77 1.06
C SER A 192 -12.22 -22.71 0.04
N GLU A 193 -12.59 -21.50 0.48
CA GLU A 193 -12.98 -20.39 -0.42
C GLU A 193 -11.83 -19.93 -1.35
N LEU A 194 -10.58 -20.17 -0.97
CA LEU A 194 -9.43 -19.84 -1.80
C LEU A 194 -8.83 -21.05 -2.53
N ALA A 195 -9.38 -22.26 -2.33
CA ALA A 195 -8.74 -23.51 -2.74
C ALA A 195 -8.79 -23.75 -4.25
N ASP A 196 -9.85 -23.33 -4.93
CA ASP A 196 -10.06 -23.54 -6.37
C ASP A 196 -9.51 -22.43 -7.25
N GLY A 197 -8.94 -21.37 -6.66
CA GLY A 197 -8.37 -20.22 -7.36
C GLY A 197 -9.43 -19.27 -7.97
N THR A 198 -10.72 -19.49 -7.73
CA THR A 198 -11.79 -18.58 -8.20
C THR A 198 -11.94 -17.36 -7.32
N ALA A 199 -11.36 -17.39 -6.11
CA ALA A 199 -11.32 -16.28 -5.18
C ALA A 199 -9.91 -16.11 -4.57
N THR A 200 -9.59 -14.88 -4.20
CA THR A 200 -8.38 -14.53 -3.45
C THR A 200 -8.69 -13.40 -2.49
N ARG A 201 -7.81 -13.09 -1.56
CA ARG A 201 -7.97 -11.88 -0.73
C ARG A 201 -7.64 -10.61 -1.51
N ILE A 202 -6.52 -10.60 -2.25
CA ILE A 202 -6.23 -9.64 -3.34
C ILE A 202 -5.39 -10.39 -4.38
N ALA A 203 -5.77 -10.26 -5.66
CA ALA A 203 -5.02 -10.81 -6.79
C ALA A 203 -3.65 -10.14 -6.94
N GLU A 204 -2.77 -10.79 -7.70
CA GLU A 204 -1.44 -10.27 -8.03
C GLU A 204 -1.54 -8.95 -8.78
N HIS A 205 -0.79 -7.93 -8.30
CA HIS A 205 -0.78 -6.59 -8.89
C HIS A 205 0.46 -5.81 -8.46
N THR A 206 0.66 -4.66 -9.11
CA THR A 206 1.57 -3.60 -8.68
C THR A 206 0.77 -2.34 -8.33
N ASP A 207 1.32 -1.45 -7.52
CA ASP A 207 0.71 -0.17 -7.19
C ASP A 207 1.05 0.89 -8.25
N PHE A 208 0.11 1.76 -8.59
CA PHE A 208 0.32 2.82 -9.60
C PHE A 208 1.20 3.98 -9.11
N GLY A 209 1.32 4.16 -7.79
CA GLY A 209 2.06 5.26 -7.18
C GLY A 209 3.57 5.20 -7.37
N THR A 210 4.26 6.13 -6.73
CA THR A 210 5.73 6.15 -6.63
C THR A 210 6.19 5.16 -5.58
N ILE A 211 5.60 5.23 -4.39
CA ILE A 211 5.79 4.31 -3.27
C ILE A 211 4.46 4.08 -2.55
N THR A 212 4.35 2.95 -1.86
CA THR A 212 3.23 2.67 -0.95
C THR A 212 3.74 2.47 0.45
N MET A 213 3.12 3.12 1.42
CA MET A 213 3.30 2.87 2.85
C MET A 213 2.15 1.99 3.34
N LEU A 214 2.45 0.74 3.68
CA LEU A 214 1.46 -0.22 4.17
C LEU A 214 1.65 -0.49 5.66
N PHE A 215 0.55 -0.41 6.41
CA PHE A 215 0.40 -0.94 7.76
C PHE A 215 -0.47 -2.19 7.72
N GLN A 216 -0.11 -3.23 8.45
CA GLN A 216 -0.90 -4.45 8.52
C GLN A 216 -0.90 -5.04 9.93
N ASP A 217 -1.96 -5.77 10.24
CA ASP A 217 -2.04 -6.55 11.47
C ASP A 217 -1.13 -7.80 11.43
N SER A 218 -1.19 -8.60 12.50
CA SER A 218 -0.35 -9.79 12.66
C SER A 218 -0.86 -11.05 11.96
N VAL A 219 -1.97 -10.98 11.21
CA VAL A 219 -2.55 -12.17 10.57
C VAL A 219 -1.67 -12.70 9.44
N GLY A 220 -1.06 -11.81 8.66
CA GLY A 220 -0.20 -12.18 7.54
C GLY A 220 -0.96 -12.45 6.24
N GLY A 221 -0.33 -13.19 5.32
CA GLY A 221 -0.88 -13.54 4.01
C GLY A 221 -0.47 -12.58 2.87
N LEU A 222 0.18 -11.46 3.18
CA LEU A 222 0.83 -10.62 2.16
C LEU A 222 2.05 -11.37 1.61
N GLN A 223 2.16 -11.40 0.29
CA GLN A 223 3.29 -11.98 -0.42
C GLN A 223 3.80 -10.98 -1.47
N VAL A 224 5.11 -10.92 -1.64
CA VAL A 224 5.79 -10.09 -2.65
C VAL A 224 6.59 -11.00 -3.58
N GLU A 225 6.54 -10.74 -4.87
CA GLU A 225 7.27 -11.47 -5.89
C GLU A 225 8.79 -11.27 -5.72
N ASP A 226 9.53 -12.34 -5.86
CA ASP A 226 10.99 -12.32 -5.84
C ASP A 226 11.52 -11.70 -7.13
N GLN A 227 12.25 -10.59 -7.03
CA GLN A 227 12.77 -9.87 -8.20
C GLN A 227 13.87 -10.67 -8.95
N GLU A 228 14.51 -11.62 -8.28
CA GLU A 228 15.55 -12.48 -8.87
C GLU A 228 14.97 -13.81 -9.40
N ASN A 229 13.73 -14.16 -8.97
CA ASN A 229 13.05 -15.41 -9.35
C ASN A 229 11.57 -15.15 -9.61
N LEU A 230 11.27 -14.56 -10.75
CA LEU A 230 9.91 -14.16 -11.14
C LEU A 230 8.93 -15.33 -11.10
N GLY A 231 7.72 -15.07 -10.62
CA GLY A 231 6.68 -16.08 -10.36
C GLY A 231 6.81 -16.75 -8.99
N HIS A 232 7.89 -16.52 -8.25
CA HIS A 232 8.05 -16.98 -6.87
C HIS A 232 7.68 -15.86 -5.89
N PHE A 233 6.75 -16.15 -4.97
CA PHE A 233 6.25 -15.17 -4.00
C PHE A 233 6.75 -15.50 -2.59
N ASN A 234 7.34 -14.52 -1.94
CA ASN A 234 7.83 -14.60 -0.57
C ASN A 234 6.82 -13.98 0.40
N ASN A 235 6.56 -14.64 1.52
CA ASN A 235 5.74 -14.06 2.59
C ASN A 235 6.42 -12.82 3.17
N VAL A 236 5.63 -11.75 3.32
CA VAL A 236 6.02 -10.60 4.12
C VAL A 236 5.73 -10.94 5.58
N GLU A 237 6.79 -11.05 6.39
CA GLU A 237 6.62 -11.32 7.81
C GLU A 237 5.74 -10.25 8.46
N SER A 238 4.87 -10.70 9.36
CA SER A 238 4.06 -9.81 10.17
C SER A 238 4.99 -8.92 10.98
N ALA A 239 5.10 -7.68 10.55
CA ALA A 239 5.74 -6.63 11.30
C ALA A 239 4.88 -6.29 12.52
N ALA A 240 5.40 -5.54 13.47
CA ALA A 240 4.53 -4.87 14.42
C ALA A 240 3.53 -4.01 13.62
N PRO A 241 2.26 -3.88 14.05
CA PRO A 241 1.29 -3.04 13.33
C PRO A 241 1.77 -1.59 13.12
N THR A 242 2.73 -1.16 13.94
CA THR A 242 3.36 0.16 13.90
C THR A 242 4.50 0.29 12.89
N ASP A 243 4.95 -0.78 12.24
CA ASP A 243 5.98 -0.72 11.23
C ASP A 243 5.36 -0.37 9.86
N ILE A 244 6.10 0.36 9.02
CA ILE A 244 5.73 0.58 7.62
C ILE A 244 6.37 -0.50 6.76
N ILE A 245 5.57 -1.16 5.94
CA ILE A 245 6.06 -1.92 4.78
C ILE A 245 6.02 -0.96 3.60
N LEU A 246 7.21 -0.56 3.14
CA LEU A 246 7.37 0.34 2.00
C LEU A 246 7.63 -0.48 0.75
N ASN A 247 6.90 -0.21 -0.34
CA ASN A 247 7.15 -0.82 -1.64
C ASN A 247 7.16 0.21 -2.78
N ILE A 248 7.81 -0.14 -3.88
CA ILE A 248 7.87 0.63 -5.11
C ILE A 248 6.62 0.38 -5.95
N GLY A 249 6.09 1.46 -6.54
CA GLY A 249 5.02 1.38 -7.54
C GLY A 249 5.48 1.74 -8.96
N ASP A 250 4.53 1.66 -9.91
CA ASP A 250 4.75 1.83 -11.35
C ASP A 250 5.29 3.20 -11.73
N SER A 251 4.88 4.27 -10.99
CA SER A 251 5.36 5.61 -11.26
C SER A 251 6.87 5.74 -11.03
N LEU A 252 7.42 5.14 -9.95
CA LEU A 252 8.86 5.14 -9.74
C LEU A 252 9.58 4.30 -10.79
N GLN A 253 9.03 3.15 -11.15
CA GLN A 253 9.58 2.32 -12.23
C GLN A 253 9.71 3.13 -13.52
N ARG A 254 8.69 3.91 -13.89
CA ARG A 254 8.73 4.78 -15.06
C ARG A 254 9.76 5.90 -14.94
N LEU A 255 9.72 6.64 -13.81
CA LEU A 255 10.66 7.73 -13.56
C LEU A 255 12.12 7.30 -13.59
N THR A 256 12.40 6.04 -13.26
CA THR A 256 13.75 5.46 -13.24
C THR A 256 14.05 4.61 -14.50
N ASN A 257 13.25 4.75 -15.56
CA ASN A 257 13.45 4.03 -16.82
C ASN A 257 13.70 2.54 -16.60
N ASP A 258 12.81 1.89 -15.83
CA ASP A 258 12.87 0.46 -15.48
C ASP A 258 14.09 0.01 -14.65
N THR A 259 14.88 0.95 -14.12
CA THR A 259 16.02 0.62 -13.24
C THR A 259 15.55 0.04 -11.90
N PHE A 260 14.41 0.52 -11.41
CA PHE A 260 13.71 0.00 -10.25
C PHE A 260 12.36 -0.55 -10.67
N LYS A 261 12.08 -1.78 -10.31
CA LYS A 261 10.84 -2.47 -10.69
C LYS A 261 9.77 -2.29 -9.62
N ALA A 262 8.54 -2.07 -10.05
CA ALA A 262 7.40 -2.10 -9.16
C ALA A 262 7.29 -3.48 -8.50
N ALA A 263 6.91 -3.49 -7.22
CA ALA A 263 6.80 -4.72 -6.44
C ALA A 263 5.46 -5.40 -6.74
N CYS A 264 5.47 -6.47 -7.53
CA CYS A 264 4.30 -7.31 -7.70
C CYS A 264 3.99 -8.01 -6.38
N HIS A 265 2.75 -7.92 -5.91
CA HIS A 265 2.34 -8.48 -4.63
C HIS A 265 0.89 -8.97 -4.65
N ARG A 266 0.55 -9.82 -3.67
CA ARG A 266 -0.80 -10.40 -3.50
C ARG A 266 -1.10 -10.66 -2.04
N VAL A 267 -2.38 -10.87 -1.70
CA VAL A 267 -2.79 -11.35 -0.38
C VAL A 267 -3.53 -12.68 -0.52
N THR A 268 -3.03 -13.71 0.16
CA THR A 268 -3.54 -15.07 0.10
C THR A 268 -3.59 -15.71 1.49
N TYR A 269 -3.33 -17.00 1.60
CA TYR A 269 -3.27 -17.73 2.87
C TYR A 269 -2.20 -17.15 3.80
N PRO A 270 -2.52 -16.87 5.07
CA PRO A 270 -1.49 -16.58 6.05
C PRO A 270 -0.61 -17.80 6.29
N PRO A 271 0.66 -17.64 6.70
CA PRO A 271 1.59 -18.76 6.94
C PRO A 271 1.11 -19.80 7.95
N SER A 272 0.20 -19.41 8.84
CA SER A 272 -0.42 -20.30 9.85
C SER A 272 -1.44 -21.29 9.27
N ILE A 273 -1.94 -21.04 8.05
CA ILE A 273 -2.96 -21.84 7.38
C ILE A 273 -2.32 -22.61 6.22
N LYS A 274 -2.56 -23.93 6.18
CA LYS A 274 -2.11 -24.75 5.05
C LYS A 274 -3.11 -24.68 3.92
N ALA A 275 -2.64 -24.37 2.71
CA ALA A 275 -3.47 -24.46 1.50
C ALA A 275 -4.01 -25.90 1.36
N GLY A 276 -5.33 -26.03 1.10
CA GLY A 276 -6.01 -27.31 0.96
C GLY A 276 -6.59 -27.91 2.26
N ASP A 277 -6.38 -27.31 3.41
CA ASP A 277 -7.05 -27.68 4.66
C ASP A 277 -8.41 -26.95 4.76
N GLY A 278 -9.42 -27.50 4.13
CA GLY A 278 -10.74 -26.88 3.97
C GLY A 278 -11.54 -26.68 5.26
N GLU A 279 -11.13 -27.31 6.36
CA GLU A 279 -11.81 -27.16 7.67
C GLU A 279 -11.32 -25.95 8.46
N GLN A 280 -10.14 -25.40 8.11
CA GLN A 280 -9.58 -24.24 8.79
C GLN A 280 -10.29 -22.95 8.37
N VAL A 281 -10.40 -22.04 9.32
CA VAL A 281 -10.89 -20.67 9.08
C VAL A 281 -9.69 -19.74 8.97
N ILE A 282 -9.58 -19.02 7.85
CA ILE A 282 -8.65 -17.92 7.71
C ILE A 282 -9.22 -16.75 8.51
N PRO A 283 -8.54 -16.23 9.53
CA PRO A 283 -9.07 -15.17 10.37
C PRO A 283 -9.26 -13.85 9.60
N GLU A 284 -10.12 -12.98 10.13
CA GLU A 284 -10.23 -11.61 9.61
C GLU A 284 -8.87 -10.90 9.67
N ARG A 285 -8.64 -9.98 8.73
CA ARG A 285 -7.41 -9.21 8.63
C ARG A 285 -7.73 -7.75 8.32
N TYR A 286 -6.93 -6.85 8.88
CA TYR A 286 -6.97 -5.43 8.57
C TYR A 286 -5.64 -4.98 8.00
N SER A 287 -5.68 -4.10 7.01
CA SER A 287 -4.51 -3.40 6.52
C SER A 287 -4.87 -1.99 6.05
N ILE A 288 -3.89 -1.12 6.04
CA ILE A 288 -4.05 0.27 5.66
C ILE A 288 -2.93 0.63 4.70
N ALA A 289 -3.27 1.16 3.53
CA ALA A 289 -2.33 1.54 2.50
C ALA A 289 -2.42 3.03 2.20
N TYR A 290 -1.28 3.71 2.18
CA TYR A 290 -1.15 5.06 1.70
C TYR A 290 -0.32 5.05 0.41
N PHE A 291 -0.99 5.35 -0.71
CA PHE A 291 -0.40 5.35 -2.04
C PHE A 291 0.10 6.75 -2.37
N ALA A 292 1.41 6.93 -2.29
CA ALA A 292 2.08 8.17 -2.66
C ALA A 292 2.11 8.28 -4.20
N LYS A 293 1.33 9.20 -4.72
CA LYS A 293 1.17 9.40 -6.17
C LYS A 293 1.84 10.70 -6.62
N PRO A 294 2.43 10.74 -7.81
CA PRO A 294 2.80 12.00 -8.41
C PRO A 294 1.55 12.88 -8.61
N ASN A 295 1.76 14.20 -8.59
CA ASN A 295 0.70 15.16 -8.92
C ASN A 295 0.05 14.78 -10.25
N ARG A 296 -1.27 14.95 -10.38
CA ARG A 296 -2.04 14.57 -11.58
C ARG A 296 -1.51 15.18 -12.88
N ASN A 297 -0.86 16.34 -12.80
CA ASN A 297 -0.24 17.02 -13.94
C ASN A 297 1.27 16.76 -14.06
N ALA A 298 1.86 15.92 -13.20
CA ALA A 298 3.27 15.59 -13.29
C ALA A 298 3.56 14.72 -14.51
N SER A 299 4.69 15.01 -15.19
CA SER A 299 5.18 14.15 -16.24
C SER A 299 5.86 12.91 -15.62
N LEU A 300 5.51 11.73 -16.09
CA LEU A 300 6.19 10.47 -15.77
C LEU A 300 7.26 10.10 -16.81
N PHE A 301 7.75 11.08 -17.58
CA PHE A 301 8.91 10.86 -18.41
C PHE A 301 10.13 10.53 -17.55
N PRO A 302 11.03 9.62 -17.97
CA PRO A 302 12.19 9.26 -17.16
C PRO A 302 13.01 10.47 -16.73
N LEU A 303 13.46 10.45 -15.48
CA LEU A 303 14.38 11.44 -14.95
C LEU A 303 15.69 11.42 -15.78
N LYS A 304 16.28 12.58 -16.00
CA LYS A 304 17.46 12.73 -16.87
C LYS A 304 18.62 11.82 -16.49
N GLU A 305 18.76 11.53 -15.19
CA GLU A 305 19.79 10.65 -14.64
C GLU A 305 19.62 9.19 -15.04
N PHE A 306 18.43 8.82 -15.53
CA PHE A 306 18.09 7.46 -15.98
C PHE A 306 17.91 7.33 -17.50
N ILE A 307 18.12 8.41 -18.24
CA ILE A 307 18.13 8.38 -19.70
C ILE A 307 19.54 7.95 -20.13
N LYS A 308 19.65 6.80 -20.81
CA LYS A 308 20.92 6.39 -21.42
C LYS A 308 21.18 7.27 -22.64
N GLU A 309 22.33 7.93 -22.67
CA GLU A 309 22.83 8.52 -23.92
C GLU A 309 23.07 7.37 -24.91
N GLU A 310 22.52 7.49 -26.11
CA GLU A 310 22.76 6.53 -27.22
C GLU A 310 24.18 6.66 -27.76
#